data_8f2d78e5593b72c9bc925576e5b825ab
#
_entry.id   8f2d78e5593b72c9bc925576e5b825ab
#
_cell.length_a   1.000
_cell.length_b   1.000
_cell.length_c   1.000
_cell.angle_alpha   90.00
_cell.angle_beta   90.00
_cell.angle_gamma   90.00
#
_symmetry.space_group_name_H-M   'P 1'
#
loop_
_entity.id
_entity.type
_entity.pdbx_description
1 polymer ?
#
loop_
_entity_poly.entity_id
_entity_poly.type
_entity_poly.pdbx_seq_one_letter_code
_entity_poly.pdbx_strand_id
1 'polypeptide(L)'
;MEDIEIIKVLNRYNPWWDGKPIPESKTSQFKRGDFYTVKTNLEKREIVSIIGPRRVGKTILIHQLIQDLLDSKIDSKRILYLSVDEVELNKGGAELKHIIEAYFKYIIKKTFDSLEETHYLFLDEIQELPHWEKILKNWYDLGYKIKFIISGSSSIWISKGTEESLLGRIKTSIMMPLKFSEVLRYRKVLPEDFARERKKVQNSFIQSVEKNDPELFKKELERLFSIVSSRREAIEIELNRYLIVGGYPEFLEETSYSKIGESVRDKIRLIFFKDIVRYFKIRNPEVLEDLFKLLAKNSGNSINLVQTANILDIQRPTLKVY
;
A
#
# COMPACT_ATOMS: atom_id res chain seq x y z
N MET A 1 -25.23 15.29 -4.94
CA MET A 1 -25.24 14.16 -5.89
C MET A 1 -26.44 13.29 -5.57
N GLU A 2 -27.22 12.90 -6.57
CA GLU A 2 -28.39 12.05 -6.34
C GLU A 2 -28.00 10.57 -6.15
N ASP A 3 -28.81 9.80 -5.39
CA ASP A 3 -28.56 8.38 -5.13
C ASP A 3 -28.34 7.57 -6.42
N ILE A 4 -29.10 7.89 -7.49
CA ILE A 4 -29.00 7.20 -8.78
C ILE A 4 -27.61 7.40 -9.42
N GLU A 5 -27.04 8.56 -9.33
CA GLU A 5 -25.70 8.85 -9.86
C GLU A 5 -24.63 8.12 -9.07
N ILE A 6 -24.76 8.07 -7.74
CA ILE A 6 -23.88 7.29 -6.86
C ILE A 6 -23.91 5.82 -7.27
N ILE A 7 -25.10 5.23 -7.44
CA ILE A 7 -25.24 3.81 -7.79
C ILE A 7 -24.65 3.50 -9.18
N LYS A 8 -24.78 4.41 -10.17
CA LYS A 8 -24.11 4.25 -11.47
C LYS A 8 -22.59 4.18 -11.33
N VAL A 9 -22.02 5.05 -10.53
CA VAL A 9 -20.57 5.04 -10.25
C VAL A 9 -20.17 3.75 -9.55
N LEU A 10 -20.87 3.34 -8.51
CA LEU A 10 -20.58 2.11 -7.78
C LEU A 10 -20.65 0.87 -8.68
N ASN A 11 -21.66 0.74 -9.54
CA ASN A 11 -21.77 -0.39 -10.49
C ASN A 11 -20.57 -0.46 -11.45
N ARG A 12 -20.06 0.69 -11.91
CA ARG A 12 -18.89 0.74 -12.80
C ARG A 12 -17.62 0.22 -12.12
N TYR A 13 -17.47 0.49 -10.81
CA TYR A 13 -16.30 0.05 -10.04
C TYR A 13 -16.40 -1.38 -9.54
N ASN A 14 -17.60 -1.97 -9.49
CA ASN A 14 -17.86 -3.29 -8.92
C ASN A 14 -18.47 -4.26 -9.95
N PRO A 15 -17.73 -4.59 -11.04
CA PRO A 15 -18.25 -5.43 -12.12
C PRO A 15 -18.68 -6.83 -11.64
N TRP A 16 -18.11 -7.33 -10.55
CA TRP A 16 -18.46 -8.63 -9.96
C TRP A 16 -19.89 -8.71 -9.42
N TRP A 17 -20.56 -7.57 -9.18
CA TRP A 17 -21.99 -7.56 -8.82
C TRP A 17 -22.88 -8.11 -9.93
N ASP A 18 -22.42 -7.95 -11.20
CA ASP A 18 -23.06 -8.49 -12.42
C ASP A 18 -22.41 -9.80 -12.88
N GLY A 19 -21.59 -10.44 -12.04
CA GLY A 19 -20.87 -11.66 -12.41
C GLY A 19 -19.69 -11.47 -13.39
N LYS A 20 -19.28 -10.23 -13.65
CA LYS A 20 -18.13 -9.93 -14.54
C LYS A 20 -16.81 -10.05 -13.75
N PRO A 21 -15.73 -10.48 -14.39
CA PRO A 21 -14.42 -10.58 -13.73
C PRO A 21 -13.84 -9.20 -13.42
N ILE A 22 -12.90 -9.18 -12.48
CA ILE A 22 -12.05 -8.01 -12.23
C ILE A 22 -11.21 -7.76 -13.48
N PRO A 23 -11.10 -6.51 -13.97
CA PRO A 23 -10.29 -6.18 -15.13
C PRO A 23 -8.83 -6.63 -14.98
N GLU A 24 -8.24 -7.21 -16.01
CA GLU A 24 -6.85 -7.71 -15.99
C GLU A 24 -5.84 -6.63 -15.62
N SER A 25 -6.07 -5.38 -16.03
CA SER A 25 -5.23 -4.23 -15.67
C SER A 25 -5.21 -3.92 -14.18
N LYS A 26 -6.17 -4.44 -13.41
CA LYS A 26 -6.30 -4.25 -11.96
C LYS A 26 -5.90 -5.49 -11.16
N THR A 27 -5.46 -6.55 -11.82
CA THR A 27 -5.04 -7.80 -11.17
C THR A 27 -3.59 -8.11 -11.45
N SER A 28 -2.99 -8.97 -10.64
CA SER A 28 -1.67 -9.56 -10.86
C SER A 28 -1.66 -10.94 -10.23
N GLN A 29 -1.12 -11.91 -10.92
CA GLN A 29 -0.90 -13.26 -10.35
C GLN A 29 0.18 -13.24 -9.27
N PHE A 30 1.12 -12.31 -9.36
CA PHE A 30 2.18 -12.15 -8.37
C PHE A 30 1.66 -11.55 -7.07
N LYS A 31 1.57 -12.38 -6.03
CA LYS A 31 1.19 -11.94 -4.67
C LYS A 31 2.44 -11.60 -3.86
N ARG A 32 2.48 -10.36 -3.36
CA ARG A 32 3.53 -9.86 -2.48
C ARG A 32 3.36 -10.42 -1.06
N GLY A 33 4.40 -10.27 -0.23
CA GLY A 33 4.31 -10.60 1.20
C GLY A 33 3.20 -9.84 1.92
N ASP A 34 2.99 -8.57 1.53
CA ASP A 34 1.94 -7.70 2.06
C ASP A 34 0.53 -8.29 1.89
N PHE A 35 0.26 -9.01 0.78
CA PHE A 35 -1.02 -9.67 0.55
C PHE A 35 -1.41 -10.61 1.69
N TYR A 36 -0.50 -11.47 2.10
CA TYR A 36 -0.77 -12.45 3.17
C TYR A 36 -0.95 -11.80 4.52
N THR A 37 -0.17 -10.74 4.81
CA THR A 37 -0.28 -9.97 6.05
C THR A 37 -1.63 -9.26 6.13
N VAL A 38 -2.05 -8.60 5.04
CA VAL A 38 -3.32 -7.89 4.99
C VAL A 38 -4.49 -8.87 5.02
N LYS A 39 -4.41 -9.98 4.28
CA LYS A 39 -5.43 -11.04 4.31
C LYS A 39 -5.71 -11.54 5.74
N THR A 40 -4.66 -11.85 6.51
CA THR A 40 -4.81 -12.26 7.93
C THR A 40 -5.50 -11.17 8.78
N ASN A 41 -5.32 -9.89 8.45
CA ASN A 41 -5.97 -8.80 9.16
C ASN A 41 -7.45 -8.60 8.75
N LEU A 42 -7.92 -9.19 7.65
CA LEU A 42 -9.36 -9.17 7.30
C LEU A 42 -10.22 -9.93 8.32
N GLU A 43 -9.67 -10.95 8.97
CA GLU A 43 -10.35 -11.77 9.96
C GLU A 43 -10.51 -11.07 11.32
N LYS A 44 -9.75 -9.99 11.54
CA LYS A 44 -9.78 -9.23 12.79
C LYS A 44 -10.81 -8.12 12.71
N ARG A 45 -11.24 -7.62 13.88
CA ARG A 45 -12.26 -6.57 13.96
C ARG A 45 -11.75 -5.22 13.43
N GLU A 46 -10.47 -4.91 13.63
CA GLU A 46 -9.90 -3.59 13.33
C GLU A 46 -10.05 -3.21 11.85
N ILE A 47 -10.17 -1.92 11.59
CA ILE A 47 -10.08 -1.35 10.25
C ILE A 47 -8.70 -1.68 9.68
N VAL A 48 -8.62 -2.17 8.47
CA VAL A 48 -7.36 -2.43 7.79
C VAL A 48 -6.96 -1.21 6.98
N SER A 49 -5.75 -0.71 7.19
CA SER A 49 -5.19 0.39 6.41
C SER A 49 -3.96 -0.05 5.62
N ILE A 50 -3.97 0.23 4.32
CA ILE A 50 -2.88 -0.03 3.39
C ILE A 50 -2.33 1.31 2.93
N ILE A 51 -1.20 1.70 3.48
CA ILE A 51 -0.56 2.97 3.14
C ILE A 51 0.76 2.75 2.39
N GLY A 52 1.17 3.74 1.65
CA GLY A 52 2.45 3.70 0.95
C GLY A 52 2.53 4.69 -0.20
N PRO A 53 3.71 4.89 -0.78
CA PRO A 53 3.88 5.79 -1.90
C PRO A 53 2.92 5.51 -3.05
N ARG A 54 2.71 6.49 -3.93
CA ARG A 54 1.94 6.31 -5.15
C ARG A 54 2.60 5.24 -6.04
N ARG A 55 1.80 4.44 -6.76
CA ARG A 55 2.25 3.42 -7.73
C ARG A 55 3.05 2.24 -7.15
N VAL A 56 2.99 1.99 -5.85
CA VAL A 56 3.60 0.78 -5.23
C VAL A 56 2.73 -0.46 -5.35
N GLY A 57 1.49 -0.32 -5.87
CA GLY A 57 0.58 -1.44 -6.11
C GLY A 57 -0.52 -1.63 -5.06
N LYS A 58 -0.88 -0.59 -4.26
CA LYS A 58 -1.97 -0.66 -3.27
C LYS A 58 -3.29 -1.11 -3.89
N THR A 59 -3.70 -0.47 -4.98
CA THR A 59 -4.94 -0.82 -5.72
C THR A 59 -4.91 -2.26 -6.26
N ILE A 60 -3.75 -2.75 -6.73
CA ILE A 60 -3.59 -4.14 -7.14
C ILE A 60 -3.78 -5.09 -5.97
N LEU A 61 -3.17 -4.78 -4.82
CA LEU A 61 -3.34 -5.57 -3.59
C LEU A 61 -4.82 -5.64 -3.16
N ILE A 62 -5.53 -4.50 -3.20
CA ILE A 62 -6.97 -4.44 -2.92
C ILE A 62 -7.75 -5.38 -3.85
N HIS A 63 -7.52 -5.33 -5.16
CA HIS A 63 -8.24 -6.19 -6.10
C HIS A 63 -7.86 -7.67 -5.94
N GLN A 64 -6.62 -7.99 -5.56
CA GLN A 64 -6.24 -9.35 -5.19
C GLN A 64 -6.99 -9.87 -3.95
N LEU A 65 -7.22 -9.01 -2.95
CA LEU A 65 -8.03 -9.37 -1.77
C LEU A 65 -9.51 -9.55 -2.13
N ILE A 66 -10.05 -8.68 -3.01
CA ILE A 66 -11.42 -8.83 -3.53
C ILE A 66 -11.56 -10.15 -4.27
N GLN A 67 -10.62 -10.48 -5.16
CA GLN A 67 -10.63 -11.76 -5.87
C GLN A 67 -10.59 -12.94 -4.91
N ASP A 68 -9.75 -12.88 -3.89
CA ASP A 68 -9.64 -13.93 -2.88
C ASP A 68 -10.94 -14.13 -2.06
N LEU A 69 -11.68 -13.06 -1.77
CA LEU A 69 -13.00 -13.13 -1.14
C LEU A 69 -14.04 -13.75 -2.08
N LEU A 70 -14.04 -13.36 -3.37
CA LEU A 70 -14.93 -13.94 -4.38
C LEU A 70 -14.65 -15.44 -4.58
N ASP A 71 -13.39 -15.83 -4.65
CA ASP A 71 -12.95 -17.23 -4.76
C ASP A 71 -13.37 -18.04 -3.52
N SER A 72 -13.42 -17.39 -2.35
CA SER A 72 -13.91 -17.96 -1.09
C SER A 72 -15.44 -18.00 -1.00
N LYS A 73 -16.16 -17.71 -2.12
CA LYS A 73 -17.61 -17.74 -2.23
C LYS A 73 -18.35 -16.73 -1.34
N ILE A 74 -17.71 -15.65 -0.98
CA ILE A 74 -18.42 -14.51 -0.37
C ILE A 74 -19.33 -13.91 -1.45
N ASP A 75 -20.58 -13.61 -1.07
CA ASP A 75 -21.55 -12.98 -1.98
C ASP A 75 -20.93 -11.68 -2.56
N SER A 76 -20.90 -11.59 -3.87
CA SER A 76 -20.29 -10.50 -4.61
C SER A 76 -20.85 -9.13 -4.20
N LYS A 77 -22.14 -9.06 -3.89
CA LYS A 77 -22.79 -7.81 -3.44
C LYS A 77 -22.34 -7.36 -2.05
N ARG A 78 -21.77 -8.24 -1.23
CA ARG A 78 -21.20 -7.90 0.08
C ARG A 78 -19.80 -7.30 -0.01
N ILE A 79 -19.26 -7.18 -1.21
CA ILE A 79 -17.94 -6.64 -1.48
C ILE A 79 -18.10 -5.35 -2.28
N LEU A 80 -17.88 -4.21 -1.61
CA LEU A 80 -17.86 -2.89 -2.23
C LEU A 80 -16.41 -2.42 -2.41
N TYR A 81 -16.06 -2.00 -3.61
CA TYR A 81 -14.87 -1.20 -3.89
C TYR A 81 -15.26 0.20 -4.35
N LEU A 82 -14.60 1.20 -3.81
CA LEU A 82 -14.75 2.59 -4.15
C LEU A 82 -13.40 3.26 -4.27
N SER A 83 -13.07 3.84 -5.42
CA SER A 83 -11.97 4.77 -5.60
C SER A 83 -12.49 6.19 -5.33
N VAL A 84 -12.00 6.78 -4.25
CA VAL A 84 -12.53 8.06 -3.75
C VAL A 84 -12.00 9.25 -4.55
N ASP A 85 -10.91 9.09 -5.29
CA ASP A 85 -10.37 10.11 -6.20
C ASP A 85 -11.19 10.28 -7.49
N GLU A 86 -12.30 9.56 -7.63
CA GLU A 86 -13.21 9.67 -8.77
C GLU A 86 -13.77 11.09 -8.91
N VAL A 87 -13.55 11.65 -10.08
CA VAL A 87 -13.91 13.04 -10.39
C VAL A 87 -15.40 13.29 -10.24
N GLU A 88 -16.26 12.32 -10.58
CA GLU A 88 -17.72 12.47 -10.50
C GLU A 88 -18.20 12.57 -9.07
N LEU A 89 -17.63 11.76 -8.15
CA LEU A 89 -17.96 11.81 -6.72
C LEU A 89 -17.47 13.11 -6.08
N ASN A 90 -16.25 13.53 -6.38
CA ASN A 90 -15.65 14.74 -5.85
C ASN A 90 -16.35 16.03 -6.33
N LYS A 91 -16.69 16.11 -7.60
CA LYS A 91 -17.42 17.24 -8.18
C LYS A 91 -18.87 17.32 -7.68
N GLY A 92 -19.49 16.16 -7.43
CA GLY A 92 -20.85 16.06 -6.91
C GLY A 92 -20.98 16.38 -5.43
N GLY A 93 -19.86 16.57 -4.68
CA GLY A 93 -19.87 16.86 -3.24
C GLY A 93 -20.46 15.72 -2.40
N ALA A 94 -20.37 14.48 -2.87
CA ALA A 94 -20.91 13.33 -2.14
C ALA A 94 -20.05 13.03 -0.91
N GLU A 95 -20.68 13.01 0.26
CA GLU A 95 -20.03 12.60 1.49
C GLU A 95 -19.91 11.07 1.57
N LEU A 96 -18.85 10.55 2.20
CA LEU A 96 -18.64 9.11 2.39
C LEU A 96 -19.86 8.42 3.00
N LYS A 97 -20.48 9.06 3.99
CA LYS A 97 -21.67 8.54 4.65
C LYS A 97 -22.81 8.31 3.66
N HIS A 98 -23.11 9.30 2.83
CA HIS A 98 -24.17 9.21 1.82
C HIS A 98 -23.90 8.12 0.78
N ILE A 99 -22.66 7.99 0.32
CA ILE A 99 -22.27 6.95 -0.65
C ILE A 99 -22.52 5.55 -0.07
N ILE A 100 -22.11 5.31 1.16
CA ILE A 100 -22.27 4.01 1.81
C ILE A 100 -23.75 3.75 2.16
N GLU A 101 -24.48 4.76 2.61
CA GLU A 101 -25.95 4.63 2.84
C GLU A 101 -26.69 4.30 1.54
N ALA A 102 -26.34 4.91 0.40
CA ALA A 102 -26.92 4.58 -0.90
C ALA A 102 -26.62 3.11 -1.30
N TYR A 103 -25.38 2.63 -1.09
CA TYR A 103 -25.04 1.23 -1.34
C TYR A 103 -25.91 0.27 -0.50
N PHE A 104 -26.04 0.50 0.80
CA PHE A 104 -26.86 -0.38 1.65
C PHE A 104 -28.35 -0.29 1.29
N LYS A 105 -28.87 0.89 0.98
CA LYS A 105 -30.26 1.10 0.60
C LYS A 105 -30.63 0.43 -0.73
N TYR A 106 -29.81 0.57 -1.78
CA TYR A 106 -30.19 0.17 -3.14
C TYR A 106 -29.59 -1.16 -3.59
N ILE A 107 -28.37 -1.51 -3.14
CA ILE A 107 -27.70 -2.76 -3.54
C ILE A 107 -27.96 -3.86 -2.53
N ILE A 108 -27.74 -3.62 -1.25
CA ILE A 108 -27.91 -4.62 -0.19
C ILE A 108 -29.36 -4.73 0.25
N LYS A 109 -30.10 -3.62 0.22
CA LYS A 109 -31.52 -3.52 0.65
C LYS A 109 -31.72 -3.95 2.11
N LYS A 110 -30.77 -3.63 2.98
CA LYS A 110 -30.78 -3.86 4.42
C LYS A 110 -30.29 -2.62 5.16
N THR A 111 -30.71 -2.45 6.40
CA THR A 111 -30.16 -1.45 7.32
C THR A 111 -28.90 -1.99 8.00
N PHE A 112 -28.07 -1.12 8.52
CA PHE A 112 -26.81 -1.50 9.19
C PHE A 112 -27.02 -2.46 10.37
N ASP A 113 -28.09 -2.25 11.13
CA ASP A 113 -28.44 -3.07 12.31
C ASP A 113 -28.95 -4.47 11.94
N SER A 114 -29.45 -4.66 10.71
CA SER A 114 -30.01 -5.91 10.24
C SER A 114 -28.99 -6.80 9.50
N LEU A 115 -27.71 -6.43 9.52
CA LEU A 115 -26.67 -7.22 8.87
C LEU A 115 -26.33 -8.47 9.68
N GLU A 116 -26.54 -9.63 9.10
CA GLU A 116 -26.22 -10.93 9.72
C GLU A 116 -24.79 -11.37 9.40
N GLU A 117 -24.27 -10.96 8.26
CA GLU A 117 -22.98 -11.35 7.72
C GLU A 117 -22.07 -10.13 7.49
N THR A 118 -20.75 -10.34 7.47
CA THR A 118 -19.78 -9.28 7.27
C THR A 118 -19.81 -8.76 5.84
N HIS A 119 -19.87 -7.43 5.68
CA HIS A 119 -19.74 -6.71 4.43
C HIS A 119 -18.34 -6.09 4.36
N TYR A 120 -17.66 -6.25 3.23
CA TYR A 120 -16.27 -5.78 3.01
C TYR A 120 -16.28 -4.52 2.17
N LEU A 121 -15.86 -3.39 2.75
CA LEU A 121 -15.82 -2.10 2.09
C LEU A 121 -14.38 -1.68 1.87
N PHE A 122 -13.94 -1.69 0.61
CA PHE A 122 -12.64 -1.27 0.16
C PHE A 122 -12.71 0.18 -0.33
N LEU A 123 -12.08 1.10 0.39
CA LEU A 123 -12.09 2.53 0.13
C LEU A 123 -10.67 2.96 -0.26
N ASP A 124 -10.44 3.12 -1.56
CA ASP A 124 -9.13 3.48 -2.12
C ASP A 124 -8.96 5.00 -2.19
N GLU A 125 -7.77 5.51 -1.84
CA GLU A 125 -7.39 6.93 -1.77
C GLU A 125 -8.31 7.74 -0.81
N ILE A 126 -8.62 7.16 0.38
CA ILE A 126 -9.60 7.68 1.34
C ILE A 126 -9.33 9.14 1.79
N GLN A 127 -8.08 9.61 1.73
CA GLN A 127 -7.70 10.97 2.13
C GLN A 127 -8.30 12.07 1.24
N GLU A 128 -8.89 11.71 0.11
CA GLU A 128 -9.55 12.69 -0.76
C GLU A 128 -10.92 13.11 -0.21
N LEU A 129 -11.52 12.35 0.73
CA LEU A 129 -12.78 12.72 1.40
C LEU A 129 -12.52 13.41 2.76
N PRO A 130 -13.21 14.51 3.04
CA PRO A 130 -13.13 15.17 4.35
C PRO A 130 -13.81 14.34 5.44
N HIS A 131 -13.26 14.39 6.65
CA HIS A 131 -13.87 13.82 7.88
C HIS A 131 -14.13 12.30 7.85
N TRP A 132 -13.52 11.56 6.94
CA TRP A 132 -13.68 10.12 6.81
C TRP A 132 -13.35 9.35 8.10
N GLU A 133 -12.37 9.84 8.88
CA GLU A 133 -11.93 9.22 10.14
C GLU A 133 -13.06 9.16 11.16
N LYS A 134 -13.83 10.26 11.28
CA LYS A 134 -14.95 10.35 12.21
C LYS A 134 -16.10 9.43 11.83
N ILE A 135 -16.35 9.28 10.52
CA ILE A 135 -17.37 8.40 9.98
C ILE A 135 -17.01 6.93 10.26
N LEU A 136 -15.79 6.52 9.93
CA LEU A 136 -15.33 5.14 10.16
C LEU A 136 -15.27 4.81 11.65
N LYS A 137 -14.81 5.76 12.50
CA LYS A 137 -14.82 5.60 13.95
C LYS A 137 -16.22 5.32 14.46
N ASN A 138 -17.18 6.16 14.08
CA ASN A 138 -18.57 6.02 14.53
C ASN A 138 -19.14 4.65 14.18
N TRP A 139 -18.98 4.19 12.95
CA TRP A 139 -19.49 2.89 12.52
C TRP A 139 -18.74 1.70 13.13
N TYR A 140 -17.46 1.84 13.37
CA TYR A 140 -16.68 0.85 14.11
C TYR A 140 -17.17 0.72 15.56
N ASP A 141 -17.41 1.85 16.23
CA ASP A 141 -17.86 1.88 17.64
C ASP A 141 -19.29 1.33 17.78
N LEU A 142 -20.18 1.56 16.82
CA LEU A 142 -21.51 0.97 16.75
C LEU A 142 -21.50 -0.55 16.53
N GLY A 143 -20.40 -1.14 16.12
CA GLY A 143 -20.23 -2.58 16.01
C GLY A 143 -20.97 -3.24 14.85
N TYR A 144 -21.28 -2.49 13.79
CA TYR A 144 -21.89 -3.04 12.58
C TYR A 144 -21.02 -4.12 11.96
N LYS A 145 -21.63 -5.11 11.33
CA LYS A 145 -20.91 -6.17 10.59
C LYS A 145 -20.32 -5.66 9.27
N ILE A 146 -19.48 -4.65 9.40
CA ILE A 146 -18.77 -4.02 8.28
C ILE A 146 -17.26 -4.10 8.53
N LYS A 147 -16.55 -4.66 7.59
CA LYS A 147 -15.10 -4.68 7.56
C LYS A 147 -14.60 -3.59 6.62
N PHE A 148 -13.95 -2.56 7.17
CA PHE A 148 -13.34 -1.51 6.39
C PHE A 148 -11.91 -1.84 6.02
N ILE A 149 -11.59 -1.70 4.74
CA ILE A 149 -10.25 -1.75 4.19
C ILE A 149 -10.01 -0.43 3.48
N ILE A 150 -9.11 0.37 3.99
CA ILE A 150 -8.80 1.67 3.43
C ILE A 150 -7.41 1.69 2.83
N SER A 151 -7.23 2.45 1.78
CA SER A 151 -5.90 2.75 1.25
C SER A 151 -5.67 4.23 1.08
N GLY A 152 -4.39 4.60 0.99
CA GLY A 152 -4.02 5.96 0.66
C GLY A 152 -2.50 6.21 0.67
N SER A 153 -2.13 7.44 0.38
CA SER A 153 -0.74 7.85 0.44
C SER A 153 -0.23 7.86 1.89
N SER A 154 1.09 7.81 2.06
CA SER A 154 1.73 7.84 3.40
C SER A 154 1.35 9.09 4.22
N SER A 155 0.90 10.14 3.55
CA SER A 155 0.42 11.38 4.15
C SER A 155 -0.83 11.24 5.02
N ILE A 156 -1.61 10.15 4.88
CA ILE A 156 -2.76 9.88 5.77
C ILE A 156 -2.36 9.88 7.25
N TRP A 157 -1.18 9.33 7.56
CA TRP A 157 -0.69 9.21 8.95
C TRP A 157 -0.14 10.50 9.53
N ILE A 158 0.20 11.46 8.67
CA ILE A 158 0.79 12.73 9.10
C ILE A 158 -0.32 13.73 9.47
N SER A 159 -1.56 13.46 9.09
CA SER A 159 -2.70 14.28 9.52
C SER A 159 -3.04 13.97 10.99
N LYS A 160 -2.82 14.95 11.87
CA LYS A 160 -3.04 14.83 13.33
C LYS A 160 -4.41 14.25 13.74
N GLY A 161 -5.44 14.35 12.88
CA GLY A 161 -6.78 13.85 13.17
C GLY A 161 -6.93 12.32 13.04
N THR A 162 -6.11 11.66 12.24
CA THR A 162 -6.21 10.20 12.00
C THR A 162 -5.69 9.40 13.18
N GLU A 163 -4.56 9.81 13.76
CA GLU A 163 -3.96 9.11 14.92
C GLU A 163 -4.88 9.17 16.14
N GLU A 164 -5.42 10.36 16.46
CA GLU A 164 -6.28 10.53 17.64
C GLU A 164 -7.64 9.82 17.50
N SER A 165 -8.25 9.87 16.30
CA SER A 165 -9.60 9.31 16.10
C SER A 165 -9.65 7.80 16.01
N LEU A 166 -8.64 7.17 15.40
CA LEU A 166 -8.64 5.74 15.07
C LEU A 166 -7.67 4.91 15.90
N LEU A 167 -7.04 5.51 16.92
CA LEU A 167 -6.11 4.80 17.80
C LEU A 167 -6.79 3.56 18.42
N GLY A 168 -6.15 2.40 18.32
CA GLY A 168 -6.67 1.11 18.79
C GLY A 168 -7.77 0.49 17.92
N ARG A 169 -8.21 1.16 16.84
CA ARG A 169 -9.27 0.68 15.92
C ARG A 169 -8.74 0.30 14.55
N ILE A 170 -7.50 0.62 14.26
CA ILE A 170 -6.91 0.48 12.92
C ILE A 170 -5.65 -0.37 12.96
N LYS A 171 -5.52 -1.26 11.98
CA LYS A 171 -4.32 -2.08 11.75
C LYS A 171 -3.68 -1.66 10.44
N THR A 172 -2.50 -1.08 10.53
CA THR A 172 -1.79 -0.52 9.39
C THR A 172 -0.78 -1.47 8.81
N SER A 173 -0.78 -1.54 7.48
CA SER A 173 0.26 -2.18 6.67
C SER A 173 0.92 -1.12 5.78
N ILE A 174 2.22 -0.93 5.95
CA ILE A 174 3.01 0.01 5.13
C ILE A 174 3.55 -0.75 3.93
N MET A 175 3.02 -0.41 2.76
CA MET A 175 3.41 -1.00 1.49
C MET A 175 4.49 -0.16 0.82
N MET A 176 5.72 -0.64 0.84
CA MET A 176 6.88 -0.01 0.20
C MET A 176 7.06 -0.53 -1.24
N PRO A 177 7.88 0.08 -2.08
CA PRO A 177 8.33 -0.54 -3.32
C PRO A 177 8.79 -1.98 -3.10
N LEU A 178 8.79 -2.81 -4.15
CA LEU A 178 9.17 -4.22 -4.08
C LEU A 178 10.56 -4.38 -3.47
N LYS A 179 10.68 -5.28 -2.52
CA LYS A 179 11.99 -5.70 -2.00
C LYS A 179 12.74 -6.48 -3.08
N PHE A 180 14.05 -6.46 -3.06
CA PHE A 180 14.86 -7.21 -4.00
C PHE A 180 14.46 -8.70 -4.07
N SER A 181 14.19 -9.33 -2.93
CA SER A 181 13.70 -10.70 -2.88
C SER A 181 12.34 -10.91 -3.57
N GLU A 182 11.48 -9.89 -3.60
CA GLU A 182 10.20 -9.94 -4.33
C GLU A 182 10.43 -9.82 -5.84
N VAL A 183 11.37 -8.98 -6.27
CA VAL A 183 11.79 -8.88 -7.67
C VAL A 183 12.37 -10.22 -8.15
N LEU A 184 13.25 -10.86 -7.39
CA LEU A 184 13.80 -12.17 -7.73
C LEU A 184 12.72 -13.25 -7.86
N ARG A 185 11.68 -13.23 -7.01
CA ARG A 185 10.53 -14.14 -7.14
C ARG A 185 9.70 -13.83 -8.37
N TYR A 186 9.41 -12.54 -8.61
CA TYR A 186 8.67 -12.09 -9.78
C TYR A 186 9.37 -12.54 -11.08
N ARG A 187 10.69 -12.39 -11.16
CA ARG A 187 11.54 -12.81 -12.27
C ARG A 187 11.79 -14.32 -12.33
N LYS A 188 11.25 -15.08 -11.37
CA LYS A 188 11.46 -16.54 -11.25
C LYS A 188 12.93 -16.93 -11.11
N VAL A 189 13.79 -15.99 -10.68
CA VAL A 189 15.20 -16.27 -10.35
C VAL A 189 15.30 -17.11 -9.09
N LEU A 190 14.45 -16.85 -8.11
CA LEU A 190 14.33 -17.69 -6.92
C LEU A 190 13.12 -18.62 -7.06
N PRO A 191 13.18 -19.85 -6.49
CA PRO A 191 12.04 -20.75 -6.44
C PRO A 191 10.83 -20.12 -5.75
N GLU A 192 9.62 -20.55 -6.10
CA GLU A 192 8.39 -20.05 -5.48
C GLU A 192 8.35 -20.31 -3.97
N ASP A 193 8.91 -21.44 -3.53
CA ASP A 193 8.99 -21.84 -2.13
C ASP A 193 10.16 -21.21 -1.36
N PHE A 194 10.98 -20.36 -1.98
CA PHE A 194 12.16 -19.75 -1.35
C PHE A 194 11.82 -19.03 -0.02
N ALA A 195 10.65 -18.37 0.05
CA ALA A 195 10.19 -17.74 1.28
C ALA A 195 9.98 -18.76 2.42
N ARG A 196 9.51 -19.96 2.08
CA ARG A 196 9.35 -21.08 3.02
C ARG A 196 10.72 -21.61 3.48
N GLU A 197 11.65 -21.77 2.55
CA GLU A 197 13.03 -22.21 2.90
C GLU A 197 13.72 -21.19 3.82
N ARG A 198 13.61 -19.89 3.53
CA ARG A 198 14.12 -18.85 4.41
C ARG A 198 13.48 -18.89 5.80
N LYS A 199 12.17 -19.16 5.90
CA LYS A 199 11.49 -19.29 7.19
C LYS A 199 11.97 -20.50 7.98
N LYS A 200 12.31 -21.62 7.31
CA LYS A 200 12.93 -22.78 7.98
C LYS A 200 14.26 -22.40 8.64
N VAL A 201 15.11 -21.65 7.93
CA VAL A 201 16.39 -21.16 8.48
C VAL A 201 16.15 -20.27 9.70
N GLN A 202 15.17 -19.36 9.67
CA GLN A 202 14.84 -18.54 10.83
C GLN A 202 14.37 -19.36 12.03
N ASN A 203 13.50 -20.35 11.78
CA ASN A 203 13.00 -21.23 12.84
C ASN A 203 14.12 -22.13 13.41
N SER A 204 15.00 -22.65 12.55
CA SER A 204 16.14 -23.49 12.98
C SER A 204 17.14 -22.70 13.80
N PHE A 205 17.30 -21.39 13.54
CA PHE A 205 18.11 -20.52 14.38
C PHE A 205 17.55 -20.44 15.82
N ILE A 206 16.25 -20.16 15.96
CA ILE A 206 15.59 -20.10 17.27
C ILE A 206 15.73 -21.45 17.99
N GLN A 207 15.43 -22.56 17.32
CA GLN A 207 15.54 -23.90 17.89
C GLN A 207 16.98 -24.26 18.28
N SER A 208 17.96 -23.82 17.49
CA SER A 208 19.39 -24.08 17.79
C SER A 208 19.84 -23.39 19.08
N VAL A 209 19.31 -22.17 19.33
CA VAL A 209 19.55 -21.43 20.56
C VAL A 209 18.85 -22.12 21.76
N GLU A 210 17.56 -22.46 21.61
CA GLU A 210 16.78 -23.13 22.67
C GLU A 210 17.36 -24.50 23.08
N LYS A 211 17.85 -25.29 22.08
CA LYS A 211 18.37 -26.64 22.29
C LYS A 211 19.89 -26.68 22.52
N ASN A 212 20.57 -25.55 22.43
CA ASN A 212 22.03 -25.45 22.40
C ASN A 212 22.69 -26.39 21.36
N ASP A 213 22.06 -26.47 20.17
CA ASP A 213 22.50 -27.33 19.07
C ASP A 213 22.68 -26.50 17.78
N PRO A 214 23.88 -25.97 17.50
CA PRO A 214 24.16 -25.15 16.33
C PRO A 214 24.07 -25.89 14.98
N GLU A 215 24.16 -27.24 14.97
CA GLU A 215 24.12 -28.02 13.76
C GLU A 215 22.73 -27.96 13.09
N LEU A 216 21.66 -27.76 13.86
CA LEU A 216 20.32 -27.56 13.31
C LEU A 216 20.26 -26.32 12.41
N PHE A 217 20.83 -25.21 12.85
CA PHE A 217 20.86 -23.97 12.06
C PHE A 217 21.80 -24.09 10.86
N LYS A 218 23.01 -24.63 11.07
CA LYS A 218 24.02 -24.79 10.03
C LYS A 218 23.50 -25.58 8.84
N LYS A 219 22.85 -26.71 9.07
CA LYS A 219 22.27 -27.58 8.02
C LYS A 219 21.27 -26.83 7.14
N GLU A 220 20.33 -26.12 7.74
CA GLU A 220 19.32 -25.36 6.98
C GLU A 220 19.93 -24.13 6.27
N LEU A 221 20.94 -23.51 6.88
CA LEU A 221 21.69 -22.40 6.26
C LEU A 221 22.48 -22.87 5.03
N GLU A 222 23.19 -23.99 5.11
CA GLU A 222 23.94 -24.58 3.97
C GLU A 222 23.00 -24.95 2.82
N ARG A 223 21.82 -25.48 3.14
CA ARG A 223 20.79 -25.77 2.13
C ARG A 223 20.32 -24.49 1.42
N LEU A 224 20.01 -23.44 2.18
CA LEU A 224 19.60 -22.16 1.60
C LEU A 224 20.73 -21.55 0.76
N PHE A 225 21.97 -21.62 1.26
CA PHE A 225 23.16 -21.15 0.55
C PHE A 225 23.35 -21.89 -0.79
N SER A 226 23.16 -23.21 -0.83
CA SER A 226 23.20 -23.98 -2.07
C SER A 226 22.18 -23.50 -3.11
N ILE A 227 20.94 -23.21 -2.68
CA ILE A 227 19.89 -22.67 -3.55
C ILE A 227 20.30 -21.31 -4.14
N VAL A 228 20.87 -20.43 -3.34
CA VAL A 228 21.31 -19.09 -3.76
C VAL A 228 22.54 -19.18 -4.66
N SER A 229 23.54 -19.98 -4.27
CA SER A 229 24.81 -20.11 -4.99
C SER A 229 24.62 -20.64 -6.40
N SER A 230 23.71 -21.60 -6.61
CA SER A 230 23.40 -22.13 -7.94
C SER A 230 22.76 -21.10 -8.89
N ARG A 231 22.36 -19.95 -8.38
CA ARG A 231 21.69 -18.85 -9.14
C ARG A 231 22.44 -17.54 -9.05
N ARG A 232 23.67 -17.58 -8.59
CA ARG A 232 24.47 -16.36 -8.27
C ARG A 232 24.52 -15.38 -9.43
N GLU A 233 24.84 -15.83 -10.63
CA GLU A 233 24.95 -14.99 -11.82
C GLU A 233 23.61 -14.25 -12.13
N ALA A 234 22.50 -14.99 -12.14
CA ALA A 234 21.19 -14.41 -12.38
C ALA A 234 20.79 -13.41 -11.27
N ILE A 235 21.16 -13.68 -10.02
CA ILE A 235 20.93 -12.78 -8.89
C ILE A 235 21.76 -11.49 -9.05
N GLU A 236 23.03 -11.58 -9.46
CA GLU A 236 23.90 -10.43 -9.67
C GLU A 236 23.38 -9.53 -10.81
N ILE A 237 22.91 -10.12 -11.92
CA ILE A 237 22.30 -9.37 -13.02
C ILE A 237 21.07 -8.59 -12.52
N GLU A 238 20.16 -9.25 -11.82
CA GLU A 238 18.96 -8.60 -11.30
C GLU A 238 19.29 -7.59 -10.18
N LEU A 239 20.34 -7.80 -9.39
CA LEU A 239 20.78 -6.82 -8.40
C LEU A 239 21.26 -5.54 -9.06
N ASN A 240 22.10 -5.64 -10.07
CA ASN A 240 22.60 -4.47 -10.81
C ASN A 240 21.43 -3.70 -11.44
N ARG A 241 20.45 -4.40 -12.02
CA ARG A 241 19.22 -3.79 -12.53
C ARG A 241 18.44 -3.10 -11.40
N TYR A 242 18.21 -3.79 -10.29
CA TYR A 242 17.43 -3.28 -9.15
C TYR A 242 18.07 -2.00 -8.54
N LEU A 243 19.39 -1.94 -8.47
CA LEU A 243 20.10 -0.76 -7.96
C LEU A 243 19.90 0.49 -8.85
N ILE A 244 19.64 0.30 -10.15
CA ILE A 244 19.39 1.39 -11.10
C ILE A 244 17.89 1.73 -11.16
N VAL A 245 17.05 0.73 -11.27
CA VAL A 245 15.62 0.85 -11.57
C VAL A 245 14.78 1.04 -10.31
N GLY A 246 15.23 0.48 -9.18
CA GLY A 246 14.47 0.42 -7.93
C GLY A 246 13.39 -0.66 -7.93
N GLY A 247 12.54 -0.60 -6.93
CA GLY A 247 11.50 -1.62 -6.67
C GLY A 247 10.07 -1.21 -7.07
N TYR A 248 9.88 -0.18 -7.89
CA TYR A 248 8.53 0.17 -8.35
C TYR A 248 7.99 -0.86 -9.34
N PRO A 249 6.78 -1.42 -9.12
CA PRO A 249 6.20 -2.46 -9.99
C PRO A 249 6.13 -2.06 -11.47
N GLU A 250 5.85 -0.81 -11.77
CA GLU A 250 5.74 -0.31 -13.14
C GLU A 250 7.06 -0.39 -13.92
N PHE A 251 8.21 -0.48 -13.24
CA PHE A 251 9.53 -0.59 -13.89
C PHE A 251 10.01 -2.02 -14.04
N LEU A 252 9.26 -2.99 -13.56
CA LEU A 252 9.69 -4.39 -13.65
C LEU A 252 9.92 -4.83 -15.11
N GLU A 253 9.03 -4.44 -16.02
CA GLU A 253 9.10 -4.79 -17.43
C GLU A 253 9.65 -3.68 -18.33
N GLU A 254 9.85 -2.45 -17.80
CA GLU A 254 10.39 -1.34 -18.60
C GLU A 254 11.89 -1.52 -18.84
N THR A 255 12.31 -1.47 -20.08
CA THR A 255 13.71 -1.62 -20.50
C THR A 255 14.41 -0.31 -20.78
N SER A 256 13.65 0.76 -21.01
CA SER A 256 14.19 2.09 -21.31
C SER A 256 14.54 2.86 -20.03
N TYR A 257 15.81 2.99 -19.74
CA TYR A 257 16.30 3.80 -18.61
C TYR A 257 15.90 5.28 -18.71
N SER A 258 15.77 5.84 -19.93
CA SER A 258 15.29 7.22 -20.12
C SER A 258 13.85 7.37 -19.60
N LYS A 259 12.94 6.48 -20.00
CA LYS A 259 11.55 6.49 -19.53
C LYS A 259 11.45 6.30 -18.02
N ILE A 260 12.27 5.41 -17.46
CA ILE A 260 12.34 5.21 -16.00
C ILE A 260 12.76 6.51 -15.32
N GLY A 261 13.82 7.16 -15.82
CA GLY A 261 14.30 8.42 -15.28
C GLY A 261 13.27 9.56 -15.35
N GLU A 262 12.53 9.66 -16.44
CA GLU A 262 11.42 10.62 -16.58
C GLU A 262 10.30 10.33 -15.55
N SER A 263 9.85 9.08 -15.46
CA SER A 263 8.81 8.68 -14.52
C SER A 263 9.23 8.89 -13.06
N VAL A 264 10.50 8.67 -12.71
CA VAL A 264 11.02 8.96 -11.37
C VAL A 264 11.01 10.46 -11.08
N ARG A 265 11.45 11.30 -12.02
CA ARG A 265 11.39 12.78 -11.88
C ARG A 265 9.97 13.27 -11.66
N ASP A 266 9.01 12.75 -12.44
CA ASP A 266 7.59 13.12 -12.30
C ASP A 266 7.03 12.70 -10.92
N LYS A 267 7.40 11.53 -10.41
CA LYS A 267 7.02 11.11 -9.05
C LYS A 267 7.60 12.02 -7.98
N ILE A 268 8.88 12.37 -8.08
CA ILE A 268 9.52 13.29 -7.16
C ILE A 268 8.77 14.62 -7.16
N ARG A 269 8.46 15.18 -8.33
CA ARG A 269 7.71 16.43 -8.46
C ARG A 269 6.31 16.31 -7.83
N LEU A 270 5.57 15.23 -8.10
CA LEU A 270 4.25 15.02 -7.48
C LEU A 270 4.33 14.97 -5.95
N ILE A 271 5.34 14.30 -5.41
CA ILE A 271 5.54 14.23 -3.96
C ILE A 271 5.81 15.61 -3.38
N PHE A 272 6.76 16.36 -3.94
CA PHE A 272 7.17 17.65 -3.37
C PHE A 272 6.17 18.77 -3.63
N PHE A 273 5.61 18.86 -4.83
CA PHE A 273 4.75 20.00 -5.20
C PHE A 273 3.25 19.75 -4.98
N LYS A 274 2.83 18.52 -4.80
CA LYS A 274 1.42 18.19 -4.53
C LYS A 274 1.21 17.61 -3.13
N ASP A 275 1.87 16.49 -2.83
CA ASP A 275 1.57 15.76 -1.60
C ASP A 275 2.13 16.49 -0.36
N ILE A 276 3.42 16.85 -0.34
CA ILE A 276 4.05 17.49 0.82
C ILE A 276 3.49 18.88 1.07
N VAL A 277 3.35 19.70 0.01
CA VAL A 277 2.79 21.06 0.14
C VAL A 277 1.38 21.04 0.72
N ARG A 278 0.55 20.09 0.30
CA ARG A 278 -0.83 19.97 0.79
C ARG A 278 -0.90 19.69 2.30
N TYR A 279 0.00 18.84 2.81
CA TYR A 279 -0.08 18.36 4.19
C TYR A 279 0.76 19.17 5.18
N PHE A 280 1.90 19.71 4.74
CA PHE A 280 2.86 20.39 5.63
C PHE A 280 2.88 21.90 5.50
N LYS A 281 2.07 22.50 4.60
CA LYS A 281 2.06 23.93 4.32
C LYS A 281 3.47 24.50 4.04
N ILE A 282 4.28 23.73 3.31
CA ILE A 282 5.64 24.14 2.92
C ILE A 282 5.56 25.37 2.02
N ARG A 283 6.34 26.42 2.36
CA ARG A 283 6.35 27.67 1.60
C ARG A 283 7.17 27.55 0.30
N ASN A 284 8.30 26.86 0.36
CA ASN A 284 9.26 26.74 -0.75
C ASN A 284 9.51 25.26 -1.10
N PRO A 285 8.65 24.62 -1.88
CA PRO A 285 8.81 23.21 -2.26
C PRO A 285 10.05 22.94 -3.11
N GLU A 286 10.54 23.95 -3.84
CA GLU A 286 11.76 23.88 -4.62
C GLU A 286 13.00 23.63 -3.75
N VAL A 287 13.11 24.34 -2.64
CA VAL A 287 14.19 24.14 -1.66
C VAL A 287 14.16 22.74 -1.08
N LEU A 288 12.96 22.18 -0.86
CA LEU A 288 12.81 20.81 -0.39
C LEU A 288 13.24 19.79 -1.46
N GLU A 289 12.92 20.03 -2.73
CA GLU A 289 13.38 19.19 -3.84
C GLU A 289 14.93 19.23 -3.95
N ASP A 290 15.53 20.41 -3.81
CA ASP A 290 16.99 20.56 -3.86
C ASP A 290 17.68 19.93 -2.64
N LEU A 291 17.09 20.04 -1.46
CA LEU A 291 17.53 19.30 -0.28
C LEU A 291 17.50 17.78 -0.55
N PHE A 292 16.41 17.25 -1.12
CA PHE A 292 16.32 15.85 -1.48
C PHE A 292 17.43 15.40 -2.44
N LYS A 293 17.70 16.18 -3.51
CA LYS A 293 18.77 15.89 -4.47
C LYS A 293 20.15 15.86 -3.79
N LEU A 294 20.38 16.82 -2.87
CA LEU A 294 21.62 16.92 -2.11
C LEU A 294 21.79 15.73 -1.17
N LEU A 295 20.72 15.32 -0.48
CA LEU A 295 20.70 14.13 0.38
C LEU A 295 20.93 12.84 -0.42
N ALA A 296 20.29 12.72 -1.57
CA ALA A 296 20.47 11.56 -2.46
C ALA A 296 21.94 11.45 -2.94
N LYS A 297 22.55 12.58 -3.32
CA LYS A 297 23.97 12.63 -3.74
C LYS A 297 24.94 12.27 -2.61
N ASN A 298 24.61 12.61 -1.37
CA ASN A 298 25.41 12.34 -0.19
C ASN A 298 24.98 11.08 0.57
N SER A 299 24.19 10.22 -0.03
CA SER A 299 23.72 8.99 0.61
C SER A 299 24.89 8.13 1.10
N GLY A 300 24.80 7.67 2.35
CA GLY A 300 25.88 6.92 3.01
C GLY A 300 26.94 7.79 3.72
N ASN A 301 26.90 9.13 3.59
CA ASN A 301 27.81 10.05 4.27
C ASN A 301 27.09 10.85 5.37
N SER A 302 27.86 11.39 6.31
CA SER A 302 27.33 12.31 7.31
C SER A 302 26.99 13.66 6.69
N ILE A 303 25.92 14.29 7.19
CA ILE A 303 25.43 15.58 6.68
C ILE A 303 25.78 16.68 7.67
N ASN A 304 26.45 17.73 7.18
CA ASN A 304 26.70 18.92 7.96
C ASN A 304 25.56 19.92 7.75
N LEU A 305 24.73 20.13 8.76
CA LEU A 305 23.54 21.00 8.68
C LEU A 305 23.88 22.47 8.36
N VAL A 306 25.07 22.98 8.78
CA VAL A 306 25.49 24.35 8.48
C VAL A 306 25.83 24.49 7.00
N GLN A 307 26.67 23.58 6.48
CA GLN A 307 27.03 23.57 5.07
C GLN A 307 25.83 23.36 4.17
N THR A 308 24.93 22.44 4.54
CA THR A 308 23.70 22.18 3.81
C THR A 308 22.79 23.40 3.75
N ALA A 309 22.62 24.12 4.86
CA ALA A 309 21.82 25.35 4.92
C ALA A 309 22.41 26.44 4.01
N ASN A 310 23.76 26.59 4.01
CA ASN A 310 24.44 27.55 3.15
C ASN A 310 24.30 27.21 1.65
N ILE A 311 24.39 25.90 1.28
CA ILE A 311 24.23 25.46 -0.12
C ILE A 311 22.81 25.75 -0.62
N LEU A 312 21.79 25.61 0.25
CA LEU A 312 20.39 25.83 -0.09
C LEU A 312 19.92 27.28 0.11
N ASP A 313 20.82 28.17 0.51
CA ASP A 313 20.51 29.58 0.83
C ASP A 313 19.34 29.76 1.79
N ILE A 314 19.32 28.93 2.85
CA ILE A 314 18.31 28.98 3.90
C ILE A 314 18.94 29.02 5.29
N GLN A 315 18.16 29.49 6.28
CA GLN A 315 18.60 29.46 7.66
C GLN A 315 18.55 28.05 8.24
N ARG A 316 19.51 27.71 9.12
CA ARG A 316 19.58 26.40 9.80
C ARG A 316 18.28 25.99 10.52
N PRO A 317 17.52 26.89 11.19
CA PRO A 317 16.21 26.54 11.76
C PRO A 317 15.21 26.06 10.70
N THR A 318 15.17 26.71 9.53
CA THR A 318 14.33 26.31 8.39
C THR A 318 14.70 24.93 7.86
N LEU A 319 16.01 24.65 7.72
CA LEU A 319 16.48 23.33 7.31
C LEU A 319 16.02 22.20 8.25
N LYS A 320 15.93 22.47 9.56
CA LYS A 320 15.48 21.49 10.55
C LYS A 320 13.98 21.20 10.48
N VAL A 321 13.21 22.09 9.86
CA VAL A 321 11.77 21.91 9.65
C VAL A 321 11.50 21.10 8.39
N TYR A 322 12.39 21.18 7.40
CA TYR A 322 12.36 20.42 6.15
C TYR A 322 12.92 19.01 6.34
#